data_3f0bac263918c44997a42af1780b287e
#
_entry.id   3f0bac263918c44997a42af1780b287e
#
_cell.length_a   1.000
_cell.length_b   1.000
_cell.length_c   1.000
_cell.angle_alpha   90.00
_cell.angle_beta   90.00
_cell.angle_gamma   90.00
#
_symmetry.space_group_name_H-M   'P 1'
#
loop_
_entity.id
_entity.type
_entity.pdbx_description
1 polymer ?
#
loop_
_entity_poly.entity_id
_entity_poly.type
_entity_poly.pdbx_seq_one_letter_code
_entity_poly.pdbx_strand_id
1 'polypeptide(L)'
;MSLLPAPLRTRGLQPVGRLDEDTTGLLLLTDDGALIHRLTSPKKHMPKVYEVTTRHPVDKRQLTALRTHVVLDDDPAPVAALDAQATGEHTLRMTLTEGRYHQVKRMVAAVGNRVDALHRSAIGAYTLPTDLAPGQWCWLDPANLYGQSDSFAAPAA
;
A
#
# COMPACT_ATOMS: atom_id res chain seq x y z
N MET A 1 -12.84 6.77 -11.00
CA MET A 1 -13.13 6.16 -12.32
C MET A 1 -13.40 7.18 -13.40
N SER A 2 -13.85 8.38 -13.04
CA SER A 2 -14.07 9.49 -14.00
C SER A 2 -12.79 9.97 -14.70
N LEU A 3 -11.61 9.65 -14.15
CA LEU A 3 -10.32 10.00 -14.75
C LEU A 3 -9.93 9.11 -15.93
N LEU A 4 -10.66 8.01 -16.15
CA LEU A 4 -10.37 7.07 -17.23
C LEU A 4 -11.11 7.43 -18.50
N PRO A 5 -10.56 7.08 -19.69
CA PRO A 5 -11.29 7.21 -20.96
C PRO A 5 -12.61 6.43 -20.92
N ALA A 6 -13.60 6.91 -21.69
CA ALA A 6 -14.93 6.31 -21.71
C ALA A 6 -14.94 4.79 -21.92
N PRO A 7 -14.16 4.19 -22.84
CA PRO A 7 -14.16 2.75 -23.01
C PRO A 7 -13.73 1.99 -21.75
N LEU A 8 -12.80 2.53 -20.98
CA LEU A 8 -12.35 1.90 -19.73
C LEU A 8 -13.36 2.09 -18.61
N ARG A 9 -14.03 3.25 -18.57
CA ARG A 9 -15.06 3.49 -17.56
C ARG A 9 -16.24 2.53 -17.67
N THR A 10 -16.55 2.08 -18.87
CA THR A 10 -17.68 1.20 -19.12
C THR A 10 -17.34 -0.29 -19.03
N ARG A 11 -16.08 -0.66 -18.81
CA ARG A 11 -15.65 -2.06 -18.76
C ARG A 11 -15.92 -2.73 -17.42
N GLY A 12 -16.46 -2.03 -16.43
CA GLY A 12 -16.66 -2.62 -15.12
C GLY A 12 -15.38 -2.72 -14.31
N LEU A 13 -14.43 -1.81 -14.53
CA LEU A 13 -13.21 -1.75 -13.75
C LEU A 13 -13.52 -1.49 -12.28
N GLN A 14 -12.84 -2.21 -11.41
CA GLN A 14 -12.96 -2.07 -9.97
C GLN A 14 -11.58 -1.88 -9.34
N PRO A 15 -11.49 -1.13 -8.25
CA PRO A 15 -10.24 -1.02 -7.52
C PRO A 15 -9.90 -2.32 -6.82
N VAL A 16 -8.62 -2.64 -6.78
CA VAL A 16 -8.10 -3.75 -5.98
C VAL A 16 -7.75 -3.20 -4.60
N GLY A 17 -8.60 -3.51 -3.61
CA GLY A 17 -8.50 -2.89 -2.30
C GLY A 17 -8.96 -1.44 -2.35
N ARG A 18 -8.43 -0.64 -1.46
CA ARG A 18 -8.86 0.76 -1.34
C ARG A 18 -7.71 1.65 -0.86
N LEU A 19 -7.80 2.91 -1.22
CA LEU A 19 -7.04 4.00 -0.59
C LEU A 19 -8.02 4.85 0.20
N ASP A 20 -7.60 5.33 1.35
CA ASP A 20 -8.37 6.32 2.09
C ASP A 20 -8.47 7.61 1.27
N GLU A 21 -9.50 8.40 1.53
CA GLU A 21 -9.80 9.60 0.77
C GLU A 21 -8.61 10.57 0.69
N ASP A 22 -7.86 10.68 1.78
CA ASP A 22 -6.70 11.58 1.89
C ASP A 22 -5.36 10.87 1.60
N THR A 23 -5.36 9.61 1.19
CA THR A 23 -4.16 8.86 0.86
C THR A 23 -3.92 8.94 -0.64
N THR A 24 -2.68 9.22 -1.02
CA THR A 24 -2.26 9.26 -2.43
C THR A 24 -1.52 7.99 -2.80
N GLY A 25 -1.18 7.86 -4.08
CA GLY A 25 -0.30 6.81 -4.56
C GLY A 25 -0.96 5.76 -5.42
N LEU A 26 -0.36 4.59 -5.40
CA LEU A 26 -0.69 3.49 -6.31
C LEU A 26 -2.03 2.85 -5.95
N LEU A 27 -2.92 2.81 -6.94
CA LEU A 27 -4.17 2.08 -6.88
C LEU A 27 -4.29 1.22 -8.13
N LEU A 28 -4.52 -0.06 -7.97
CA LEU A 28 -4.73 -0.98 -9.08
C LEU A 28 -6.19 -1.04 -9.44
N LEU A 29 -6.48 -1.05 -10.74
CA LEU A 29 -7.83 -1.22 -11.27
C LEU A 29 -7.84 -2.39 -12.23
N THR A 30 -8.87 -3.23 -12.15
CA THR A 30 -9.02 -4.37 -13.05
C THR A 30 -10.49 -4.75 -13.20
N ASP A 31 -10.84 -5.40 -14.31
CA ASP A 31 -12.14 -6.04 -14.51
C ASP A 31 -12.10 -7.55 -14.23
N ASP A 32 -10.94 -8.07 -13.82
CA ASP A 32 -10.76 -9.50 -13.53
C ASP A 32 -11.03 -9.79 -12.06
N GLY A 33 -12.21 -10.34 -11.76
CA GLY A 33 -12.61 -10.68 -10.40
C GLY A 33 -11.71 -11.72 -9.75
N ALA A 34 -11.16 -12.65 -10.51
CA ALA A 34 -10.23 -13.65 -9.97
C ALA A 34 -8.91 -13.00 -9.51
N LEU A 35 -8.43 -12.03 -10.27
CA LEU A 35 -7.24 -11.28 -9.89
C LEU A 35 -7.50 -10.45 -8.63
N ILE A 36 -8.64 -9.77 -8.55
CA ILE A 36 -9.03 -9.03 -7.35
C ILE A 36 -9.00 -9.95 -6.13
N HIS A 37 -9.63 -11.12 -6.26
CA HIS A 37 -9.68 -12.07 -5.16
C HIS A 37 -8.29 -12.53 -4.73
N ARG A 38 -7.41 -12.85 -5.67
CA ARG A 38 -6.04 -13.26 -5.36
C ARG A 38 -5.24 -12.18 -4.63
N LEU A 39 -5.37 -10.93 -5.08
CA LEU A 39 -4.59 -9.82 -4.53
C LEU A 39 -5.12 -9.33 -3.18
N THR A 40 -6.41 -9.53 -2.91
CA THR A 40 -7.03 -9.07 -1.66
C THR A 40 -7.19 -10.17 -0.63
N SER A 41 -6.90 -11.43 -0.99
CA SER A 41 -7.03 -12.55 -0.08
C SER A 41 -6.08 -12.41 1.12
N PRO A 42 -6.58 -12.56 2.36
CA PRO A 42 -5.72 -12.50 3.55
C PRO A 42 -4.61 -13.56 3.55
N LYS A 43 -4.79 -14.64 2.81
CA LYS A 43 -3.80 -15.72 2.73
C LYS A 43 -2.60 -15.40 1.85
N LYS A 44 -2.70 -14.42 0.98
CA LYS A 44 -1.65 -14.10 0.01
C LYS A 44 -0.63 -13.09 0.53
N HIS A 45 -1.01 -12.29 1.50
CA HIS A 45 -0.10 -11.35 2.19
C HIS A 45 0.77 -10.50 1.23
N MET A 46 0.18 -10.02 0.14
CA MET A 46 0.90 -9.15 -0.81
C MET A 46 1.35 -7.89 -0.08
N PRO A 47 2.66 -7.62 0.00
CA PRO A 47 3.14 -6.45 0.74
C PRO A 47 2.79 -5.15 0.01
N LYS A 48 2.54 -4.11 0.79
CA LYS A 48 2.30 -2.75 0.31
C LYS A 48 3.23 -1.82 1.05
N VAL A 49 3.84 -0.90 0.31
CA VAL A 49 4.80 0.05 0.86
C VAL A 49 4.16 1.43 0.93
N TYR A 50 4.29 2.06 2.09
CA TYR A 50 3.76 3.39 2.35
C TYR A 50 4.87 4.35 2.71
N GLU A 51 4.85 5.55 2.10
CA GLU A 51 5.67 6.69 2.50
C GLU A 51 4.82 7.53 3.44
N VAL A 52 5.29 7.69 4.65
CA VAL A 52 4.53 8.32 5.75
C VAL A 52 5.21 9.61 6.16
N THR A 53 4.45 10.70 6.20
CA THR A 53 4.90 11.97 6.79
C THR A 53 4.26 12.12 8.15
N THR A 54 5.05 12.41 9.16
CA THR A 54 4.60 12.47 10.55
C THR A 54 4.66 13.88 11.11
N ARG A 55 3.81 14.13 12.10
CA ARG A 55 3.76 15.41 12.79
C ARG A 55 4.98 15.63 13.68
N HIS A 56 5.41 14.56 14.37
CA HIS A 56 6.54 14.60 15.30
C HIS A 56 7.73 13.85 14.71
N PRO A 57 8.95 14.14 15.15
CA PRO A 57 10.12 13.40 14.67
C PRO A 57 9.99 11.90 14.91
N VAL A 58 10.48 11.13 13.96
CA VAL A 58 10.49 9.66 14.04
C VAL A 58 11.70 9.22 14.85
N ASP A 59 11.54 8.36 15.84
CA ASP A 59 12.62 7.85 16.65
C ASP A 59 12.76 6.32 16.58
N LYS A 60 13.86 5.81 17.10
CA LYS A 60 14.16 4.37 17.06
C LYS A 60 13.14 3.54 17.85
N ARG A 61 12.62 4.06 18.95
CA ARG A 61 11.62 3.38 19.77
C ARG A 61 10.34 3.18 18.98
N GLN A 62 9.89 4.22 18.27
CA GLN A 62 8.71 4.12 17.41
C GLN A 62 8.91 3.08 16.32
N LEU A 63 10.06 3.11 15.62
CA LEU A 63 10.36 2.17 14.56
C LEU A 63 10.39 0.73 15.06
N THR A 64 11.02 0.49 16.19
CA THR A 64 11.09 -0.84 16.79
C THR A 64 9.70 -1.35 17.14
N ALA A 65 8.87 -0.50 17.77
CA ALA A 65 7.49 -0.87 18.11
C ALA A 65 6.68 -1.21 16.86
N LEU A 66 6.79 -0.40 15.81
CA LEU A 66 6.07 -0.65 14.56
C LEU A 66 6.44 -1.99 13.91
N ARG A 67 7.69 -2.40 14.03
CA ARG A 67 8.16 -3.67 13.46
C ARG A 67 7.85 -4.89 14.32
N THR A 68 7.56 -4.71 15.60
CA THR A 68 7.48 -5.84 16.52
C THR A 68 6.10 -6.03 17.14
N HIS A 69 5.49 -4.96 17.62
CA HIS A 69 4.27 -5.12 18.41
C HIS A 69 3.52 -3.80 18.57
N VAL A 70 2.34 -3.73 17.99
CA VAL A 70 1.42 -2.61 18.16
C VAL A 70 0.04 -3.17 18.43
N VAL A 71 -0.63 -2.70 19.48
CA VAL A 71 -2.01 -3.06 19.79
C VAL A 71 -2.91 -1.91 19.34
N LEU A 72 -3.89 -2.24 18.50
CA LEU A 72 -4.90 -1.29 18.02
C LEU A 72 -6.11 -1.31 18.95
N ASP A 73 -6.89 -0.23 18.96
CA ASP A 73 -7.98 -0.04 19.90
C ASP A 73 -9.10 -1.08 19.78
N ASP A 74 -9.33 -1.58 18.56
CA ASP A 74 -10.48 -2.44 18.28
C ASP A 74 -10.13 -3.94 18.28
N ASP A 75 -8.88 -4.29 18.50
CA ASP A 75 -8.45 -5.68 18.46
C ASP A 75 -7.29 -5.88 19.44
N PRO A 76 -7.43 -6.77 20.44
CA PRO A 76 -6.35 -7.04 21.37
C PRO A 76 -5.17 -7.77 20.74
N ALA A 77 -5.34 -8.40 19.57
CA ALA A 77 -4.24 -9.07 18.89
C ALA A 77 -3.24 -8.03 18.35
N PRO A 78 -1.95 -8.19 18.66
CA PRO A 78 -0.96 -7.23 18.17
C PRO A 78 -0.78 -7.34 16.66
N VAL A 79 -0.45 -6.20 16.05
CA VAL A 79 -0.07 -6.14 14.65
C VAL A 79 1.34 -5.59 14.55
N ALA A 80 2.01 -5.88 13.45
CA ALA A 80 3.35 -5.38 13.19
C ALA A 80 3.51 -5.09 11.70
N ALA A 81 4.31 -4.07 11.39
CA ALA A 81 4.75 -3.86 10.02
C ALA A 81 5.81 -4.89 9.67
N LEU A 82 5.83 -5.32 8.42
CA LEU A 82 6.90 -6.19 7.91
C LEU A 82 8.23 -5.47 7.98
N ASP A 83 8.23 -4.16 7.73
CA ASP A 83 9.37 -3.29 7.86
C ASP A 83 8.92 -1.87 8.18
N ALA A 84 9.79 -1.11 8.87
CA ALA A 84 9.59 0.31 9.14
C ALA A 84 10.96 0.97 9.26
N GLN A 85 11.22 1.97 8.42
CA GLN A 85 12.51 2.65 8.36
C GLN A 85 12.31 4.16 8.30
N ALA A 86 13.13 4.91 9.01
CA ALA A 86 13.15 6.38 8.88
C ALA A 86 13.77 6.76 7.53
N THR A 87 13.09 7.64 6.80
CA THR A 87 13.60 8.22 5.56
C THR A 87 13.95 9.69 5.70
N GLY A 88 13.60 10.28 6.82
CA GLY A 88 13.91 11.66 7.20
C GLY A 88 13.47 11.89 8.62
N GLU A 89 13.64 13.12 9.13
CA GLU A 89 13.25 13.45 10.50
C GLU A 89 11.76 13.25 10.76
N HIS A 90 10.92 13.62 9.78
CA HIS A 90 9.46 13.52 9.86
C HIS A 90 8.89 12.56 8.83
N THR A 91 9.69 11.65 8.30
CA THR A 91 9.25 10.70 7.28
C THR A 91 9.74 9.31 7.59
N LEU A 92 8.89 8.33 7.29
CA LEU A 92 9.26 6.93 7.39
C LEU A 92 8.61 6.13 6.28
N ARG A 93 9.20 4.98 5.98
CA ARG A 93 8.65 4.00 5.05
C ARG A 93 8.19 2.79 5.83
N MET A 94 6.94 2.40 5.61
CA MET A 94 6.37 1.21 6.24
C MET A 94 5.93 0.21 5.19
N THR A 95 6.20 -1.06 5.44
CA THR A 95 5.72 -2.17 4.61
C THR A 95 4.74 -3.00 5.42
N LEU A 96 3.53 -3.17 4.89
CA LEU A 96 2.47 -3.95 5.52
C LEU A 96 2.00 -5.07 4.61
N THR A 97 1.62 -6.20 5.20
CA THR A 97 0.99 -7.31 4.47
C THR A 97 -0.51 -7.38 4.69
N GLU A 98 -1.02 -6.61 5.64
CA GLU A 98 -2.44 -6.49 5.95
C GLU A 98 -2.98 -5.15 5.48
N GLY A 99 -4.31 -5.05 5.39
CA GLY A 99 -4.98 -3.82 4.99
C GLY A 99 -6.17 -3.50 5.88
N ARG A 100 -5.98 -3.54 7.20
CA ARG A 100 -7.03 -3.17 8.17
C ARG A 100 -7.38 -1.70 8.01
N TYR A 101 -8.60 -1.36 8.43
CA TYR A 101 -9.11 0.01 8.38
C TYR A 101 -8.14 0.99 9.02
N HIS A 102 -7.69 1.97 8.23
CA HIS A 102 -6.73 3.01 8.64
C HIS A 102 -5.50 2.45 9.38
N GLN A 103 -5.00 1.30 8.96
CA GLN A 103 -3.98 0.58 9.74
C GLN A 103 -2.71 1.38 9.96
N VAL A 104 -2.16 2.01 8.92
CA VAL A 104 -0.94 2.84 9.07
C VAL A 104 -1.17 3.96 10.05
N LYS A 105 -2.27 4.71 9.88
CA LYS A 105 -2.60 5.84 10.76
C LYS A 105 -2.74 5.41 12.21
N ARG A 106 -3.42 4.29 12.42
CA ARG A 106 -3.66 3.77 13.77
C ARG A 106 -2.40 3.21 14.42
N MET A 107 -1.54 2.55 13.65
CA MET A 107 -0.26 2.05 14.16
C MET A 107 0.66 3.20 14.56
N VAL A 108 0.75 4.24 13.73
CA VAL A 108 1.58 5.42 14.02
C VAL A 108 1.04 6.15 15.25
N ALA A 109 -0.27 6.28 15.38
CA ALA A 109 -0.89 6.88 16.58
C ALA A 109 -0.59 6.08 17.83
N ALA A 110 -0.61 4.76 17.74
CA ALA A 110 -0.35 3.87 18.89
C ALA A 110 1.07 3.98 19.43
N VAL A 111 2.04 4.38 18.59
CA VAL A 111 3.42 4.58 19.04
C VAL A 111 3.71 6.04 19.43
N GLY A 112 2.68 6.87 19.50
CA GLY A 112 2.81 8.24 19.99
C GLY A 112 3.14 9.28 18.94
N ASN A 113 2.84 9.01 17.68
CA ASN A 113 3.04 9.97 16.60
C ASN A 113 1.73 10.19 15.85
N ARG A 114 1.76 10.93 14.76
CA ARG A 114 0.58 11.22 13.95
C ARG A 114 0.95 11.29 12.48
N VAL A 115 0.12 10.69 11.63
CA VAL A 115 0.29 10.78 10.18
C VAL A 115 -0.29 12.09 9.67
N ASP A 116 0.55 12.92 9.04
CA ASP A 116 0.12 14.14 8.37
C ASP A 116 -0.11 13.92 6.87
N ALA A 117 0.63 13.00 6.26
CA ALA A 117 0.42 12.62 4.86
C ALA A 117 0.78 11.15 4.66
N LEU A 118 0.07 10.48 3.76
CA LEU A 118 0.25 9.07 3.49
C LEU A 118 0.20 8.83 1.97
N HIS A 119 1.20 8.11 1.47
CA HIS A 119 1.34 7.81 0.05
C HIS A 119 1.73 6.35 -0.13
N ARG A 120 0.94 5.59 -0.90
CA ARG A 120 1.30 4.21 -1.19
C ARG A 120 2.20 4.16 -2.41
N SER A 121 3.45 3.79 -2.21
CA SER A 121 4.48 3.83 -3.27
C SER A 121 4.66 2.50 -4.00
N ALA A 122 4.23 1.38 -3.41
CA ALA A 122 4.40 0.08 -4.04
C ALA A 122 3.35 -0.93 -3.58
N ILE A 123 3.05 -1.88 -4.45
CA ILE A 123 2.26 -3.07 -4.15
C ILE A 123 3.05 -4.25 -4.68
N GLY A 124 3.37 -5.21 -3.80
CA GLY A 124 4.23 -6.33 -4.17
C GLY A 124 5.58 -5.81 -4.66
N ALA A 125 6.04 -6.33 -5.78
CA ALA A 125 7.30 -5.92 -6.39
C ALA A 125 7.19 -4.69 -7.30
N TYR A 126 5.98 -4.18 -7.52
CA TYR A 126 5.75 -3.04 -8.42
C TYR A 126 5.77 -1.72 -7.67
N THR A 127 6.66 -0.84 -8.08
CA THR A 127 6.76 0.51 -7.54
C THR A 127 6.09 1.51 -8.48
N LEU A 128 5.33 2.44 -7.91
CA LEU A 128 4.68 3.49 -8.70
C LEU A 128 5.72 4.25 -9.52
N PRO A 129 5.56 4.35 -10.86
CA PRO A 129 6.50 5.10 -11.68
C PRO A 129 6.57 6.56 -11.25
N THR A 130 7.79 7.10 -11.19
CA THR A 130 8.01 8.49 -10.75
C THR A 130 7.46 9.52 -11.72
N ASP A 131 7.28 9.14 -12.99
CA ASP A 131 6.74 10.02 -14.03
C ASP A 131 5.21 9.92 -14.18
N LEU A 132 4.56 9.08 -13.37
CA LEU A 132 3.10 8.97 -13.35
C LEU A 132 2.55 9.94 -12.31
N ALA A 133 1.94 11.02 -12.78
CA ALA A 133 1.38 12.06 -11.92
C ALA A 133 0.03 11.64 -11.34
N PRO A 134 -0.44 12.29 -10.24
CA PRO A 134 -1.78 12.05 -9.72
C PRO A 134 -2.84 12.21 -10.81
N GLY A 135 -3.81 11.30 -10.81
CA GLY A 135 -4.87 11.26 -11.82
C GLY A 135 -4.49 10.59 -13.13
N GLN A 136 -3.22 10.28 -13.32
CA GLN A 136 -2.75 9.55 -14.50
C GLN A 136 -2.80 8.04 -14.27
N TRP A 137 -2.81 7.28 -15.37
CA TRP A 137 -2.85 5.83 -15.32
C TRP A 137 -1.95 5.24 -16.40
N CYS A 138 -1.53 3.99 -16.18
CA CYS A 138 -0.78 3.23 -17.17
C CYS A 138 -1.18 1.75 -17.08
N TRP A 139 -0.87 1.00 -18.12
CA TRP A 139 -1.08 -0.44 -18.13
C TRP A 139 -0.03 -1.13 -17.25
N LEU A 140 -0.45 -2.21 -16.60
CA LEU A 140 0.42 -3.03 -15.77
C LEU A 140 0.17 -4.51 -16.06
N ASP A 141 1.24 -5.24 -16.31
CA ASP A 141 1.19 -6.69 -16.36
C ASP A 141 1.14 -7.22 -14.92
N PRO A 142 0.12 -8.04 -14.56
CA PRO A 142 0.04 -8.59 -13.20
C PRO A 142 1.28 -9.33 -12.74
N ALA A 143 2.08 -9.90 -13.65
CA ALA A 143 3.33 -10.56 -13.31
C ALA A 143 4.31 -9.64 -12.58
N ASN A 144 4.29 -8.34 -12.88
CA ASN A 144 5.19 -7.37 -12.26
C ASN A 144 4.92 -7.17 -10.77
N LEU A 145 3.77 -7.60 -10.28
CA LEU A 145 3.44 -7.53 -8.85
C LEU A 145 4.20 -8.59 -8.04
N TYR A 146 4.64 -9.67 -8.68
CA TYR A 146 5.24 -10.81 -8.00
C TYR A 146 6.77 -10.82 -8.05
N GLY A 147 7.37 -9.95 -8.84
CA GLY A 147 8.82 -9.87 -8.98
C GLY A 147 9.41 -10.94 -9.89
N GLN A 148 10.71 -10.85 -10.12
CA GLN A 148 11.41 -11.71 -11.09
C GLN A 148 11.57 -13.15 -10.60
N SER A 149 11.61 -13.36 -9.30
CA SER A 149 11.78 -14.70 -8.72
C SER A 149 10.56 -15.59 -8.90
N ASP A 150 9.42 -15.00 -9.15
CA ASP A 150 8.18 -15.74 -9.38
C ASP A 150 8.00 -16.12 -10.85
N SER A 151 9.08 -16.09 -11.56
CA SER A 151 9.26 -16.31 -12.96
C SER A 151 8.24 -17.22 -13.63
N PHE A 152 7.11 -16.69 -13.90
CA PHE A 152 6.50 -17.11 -15.12
C PHE A 152 7.02 -16.21 -16.18
N ALA A 153 7.38 -16.80 -17.28
CA ALA A 153 7.63 -16.07 -18.50
C ALA A 153 6.38 -15.23 -18.76
N ALA A 154 6.35 -14.04 -18.20
CA ALA A 154 5.30 -13.11 -18.54
C ALA A 154 5.45 -12.88 -20.04
N PRO A 155 4.43 -13.15 -20.83
CA PRO A 155 4.49 -12.74 -22.21
C PRO A 155 4.72 -11.24 -22.22
N ALA A 156 5.64 -10.81 -23.00
CA ALA A 156 5.78 -9.40 -23.28
C ALA A 156 4.41 -8.88 -23.69
N ALA A 157 3.88 -8.01 -22.88
CA ALA A 157 2.54 -7.49 -23.09
C ALA A 157 2.43 -6.79 -24.42
#